data_0a47764b70d664811d854c0790b0fe14
#
_entry.id   0a47764b70d664811d854c0790b0fe14
#
_cell.length_a   1.000
_cell.length_b   1.000
_cell.length_c   1.000
_cell.angle_alpha   90.00
_cell.angle_beta   90.00
_cell.angle_gamma   90.00
#
_symmetry.space_group_name_H-M   'P 1'
#
loop_
_entity.id
_entity.type
_entity.pdbx_description
1 polymer ?
#
loop_
_entity_poly.entity_id
_entity_poly.type
_entity_poly.pdbx_seq_one_letter_code
_entity_poly.pdbx_strand_id
1 'polypeptide(L)'
;MDALTFLQRLFTGLLLAAGISACTTTSTLPTAVDVDRKQNLVVPQGASDFFSKVYYSVNRSIYQVQGLLNNNNVQYQDQRVQLMFNRLIRHVDAINPGASKWPWEIHVVDRGIVNAFAVGAGKVMVYRGLIEHLALSEDELAFTIAHEIGHNLRLHMRETLSNIVPIYAVGVGLSQALTPWSSAMIIDYGVEKPMSRTKEVEADRIGLELMARAGFNPSASSQSFVKFYELEKMDRDALAYQKIIPRSTYLRTHPLSEDRETDVKQQTEKINSIYALSDKYIPADKPLSHKTKVNLDYIDEYEKLYLVGRIAPETVITRLLHANEDISFGTDLGYGWMLKRSGQGGLNLHAGLSYFHGDPQIKGNFGGAFTELGWVFNPQWQVYGRLVSAQDMDNSERKKQKLAAGLRWGNFSEGHLYLEAGQGRALFNSGGPWKNNDLLEFGYAFNFGLF
;
A
#
# COMPACT_ATOMS: atom_id res chain seq x y z
N MET A 1 23.88 20.57 10.28
CA MET A 1 23.53 19.13 10.12
C MET A 1 22.08 19.14 9.73
N ASP A 2 21.79 18.77 8.49
CA ASP A 2 20.41 18.78 8.01
C ASP A 2 19.57 17.66 8.66
N ALA A 3 18.25 17.83 8.64
CA ALA A 3 17.33 16.89 9.28
C ALA A 3 17.49 15.45 8.74
N LEU A 4 17.90 15.32 7.49
CA LEU A 4 18.11 14.04 6.83
C LEU A 4 19.34 13.31 7.40
N THR A 5 20.45 14.02 7.58
CA THR A 5 21.68 13.48 8.20
C THR A 5 21.48 13.12 9.68
N PHE A 6 20.66 13.89 10.40
CA PHE A 6 20.25 13.57 11.77
C PHE A 6 19.42 12.30 11.83
N LEU A 7 18.40 12.18 10.97
CA LEU A 7 17.56 10.99 10.87
C LEU A 7 18.37 9.74 10.46
N GLN A 8 19.31 9.88 9.52
CA GLN A 8 20.21 8.80 9.12
C GLN A 8 21.06 8.30 10.29
N ARG A 9 21.68 9.19 11.07
CA ARG A 9 22.50 8.83 12.24
C ARG A 9 21.68 8.22 13.37
N LEU A 10 20.46 8.75 13.59
CA LEU A 10 19.54 8.22 14.59
C LEU A 10 19.12 6.79 14.25
N PHE A 11 18.78 6.55 12.98
CA PHE A 11 18.35 5.23 12.51
C PHE A 11 19.52 4.22 12.47
N THR A 12 20.72 4.65 12.08
CA THR A 12 21.93 3.82 12.13
C THR A 12 22.30 3.45 13.56
N GLY A 13 22.19 4.39 14.49
CA GLY A 13 22.39 4.13 15.91
C GLY A 13 21.37 3.17 16.51
N LEU A 14 20.09 3.29 16.09
CA LEU A 14 19.01 2.40 16.49
C LEU A 14 19.20 0.98 15.94
N LEU A 15 19.66 0.83 14.68
CA LEU A 15 19.96 -0.49 14.09
C LEU A 15 21.15 -1.19 14.75
N LEU A 16 22.20 -0.43 15.11
CA LEU A 16 23.35 -0.97 15.84
C LEU A 16 22.98 -1.38 17.28
N ALA A 17 22.11 -0.60 17.95
CA ALA A 17 21.60 -0.94 19.27
C ALA A 17 20.64 -2.16 19.24
N ALA A 18 19.92 -2.36 18.16
CA ALA A 18 19.00 -3.49 17.98
C ALA A 18 19.71 -4.83 17.67
N GLY A 19 20.97 -4.79 17.21
CA GLY A 19 21.75 -6.01 16.91
C GLY A 19 22.13 -6.85 18.16
N ILE A 20 21.80 -6.41 19.37
CA ILE A 20 22.25 -7.04 20.61
C ILE A 20 21.18 -7.89 21.31
N SER A 21 19.92 -7.89 20.86
CA SER A 21 18.87 -8.70 21.50
C SER A 21 17.86 -9.24 20.50
N ALA A 22 18.21 -10.31 19.81
CA ALA A 22 17.25 -11.14 19.08
C ALA A 22 16.37 -11.93 20.07
N CYS A 23 15.63 -11.23 20.93
CA CYS A 23 14.61 -11.86 21.76
C CYS A 23 13.34 -12.01 20.94
N THR A 24 13.07 -13.22 20.47
CA THR A 24 11.73 -13.56 20.01
C THR A 24 10.76 -13.47 21.20
N THR A 25 9.74 -12.64 21.09
CA THR A 25 8.74 -12.43 22.15
C THR A 25 7.33 -12.48 21.56
N THR A 26 6.35 -12.67 22.40
CA THR A 26 4.94 -12.46 22.00
C THR A 26 4.49 -11.06 22.41
N SER A 27 3.70 -10.42 21.56
CA SER A 27 3.15 -9.08 21.83
C SER A 27 1.80 -9.11 22.56
N THR A 28 1.21 -10.29 22.75
CA THR A 28 -0.12 -10.46 23.34
C THR A 28 -0.08 -11.38 24.54
N LEU A 29 -1.07 -11.24 25.43
CA LEU A 29 -1.38 -12.23 26.45
C LEU A 29 -1.86 -13.53 25.80
N PRO A 30 -1.87 -14.66 26.53
CA PRO A 30 -2.61 -15.85 26.12
C PRO A 30 -4.07 -15.47 25.85
N THR A 31 -4.53 -15.75 24.65
CA THR A 31 -5.88 -15.44 24.20
C THR A 31 -6.79 -16.66 24.30
N ALA A 32 -8.10 -16.47 24.32
CA ALA A 32 -9.06 -17.58 24.28
C ALA A 32 -9.01 -18.37 22.96
N VAL A 33 -8.34 -17.80 21.95
CA VAL A 33 -8.22 -18.32 20.58
C VAL A 33 -6.81 -18.82 20.24
N ASP A 34 -6.00 -19.14 21.23
CA ASP A 34 -4.66 -19.74 21.08
C ASP A 34 -3.70 -18.95 20.17
N VAL A 35 -3.52 -17.65 20.45
CA VAL A 35 -2.55 -16.80 19.74
C VAL A 35 -1.39 -16.47 20.69
N ASP A 36 -0.33 -17.28 20.62
CA ASP A 36 0.84 -17.20 21.52
C ASP A 36 2.18 -17.30 20.80
N ARG A 37 2.19 -17.34 19.47
CA ARG A 37 3.42 -17.45 18.66
C ARG A 37 4.43 -16.36 19.02
N LYS A 38 5.69 -16.75 19.13
CA LYS A 38 6.81 -15.83 19.25
C LYS A 38 7.08 -15.12 17.91
N GLN A 39 7.33 -13.83 18.00
CA GLN A 39 7.52 -12.92 16.86
C GLN A 39 8.94 -12.37 16.83
N ASN A 40 9.42 -12.08 15.63
CA ASN A 40 10.67 -11.34 15.42
C ASN A 40 10.36 -9.83 15.52
N LEU A 41 10.70 -9.19 16.62
CA LEU A 41 10.42 -7.78 16.88
C LEU A 41 11.72 -6.97 17.11
N VAL A 42 12.71 -7.16 16.24
CA VAL A 42 14.05 -6.51 16.33
C VAL A 42 13.95 -5.00 16.12
N VAL A 43 13.10 -4.53 15.19
CA VAL A 43 12.89 -3.09 15.00
C VAL A 43 12.29 -2.49 16.29
N PRO A 44 12.87 -1.39 16.85
CA PRO A 44 12.29 -0.73 18.01
C PRO A 44 10.84 -0.29 17.79
N GLN A 45 9.99 -0.44 18.80
CA GLN A 45 8.56 -0.06 18.71
C GLN A 45 8.39 1.39 18.26
N GLY A 46 9.16 2.32 18.83
CA GLY A 46 9.06 3.74 18.47
C GLY A 46 9.40 4.02 17.01
N ALA A 47 10.31 3.26 16.38
CA ALA A 47 10.64 3.40 14.97
C ALA A 47 9.50 2.88 14.09
N SER A 48 8.92 1.73 14.44
CA SER A 48 7.74 1.19 13.75
C SER A 48 6.53 2.12 13.88
N ASP A 49 6.28 2.67 15.06
CA ASP A 49 5.19 3.61 15.31
C ASP A 49 5.37 4.92 14.56
N PHE A 50 6.59 5.43 14.49
CA PHE A 50 6.91 6.62 13.69
C PHE A 50 6.60 6.39 12.22
N PHE A 51 7.09 5.29 11.65
CA PHE A 51 6.79 4.90 10.27
C PHE A 51 5.28 4.81 10.01
N SER A 52 4.56 4.10 10.87
CA SER A 52 3.12 3.91 10.76
C SER A 52 2.35 5.23 10.82
N LYS A 53 2.74 6.12 11.73
CA LYS A 53 2.12 7.46 11.86
C LYS A 53 2.38 8.33 10.64
N VAL A 54 3.61 8.33 10.12
CA VAL A 54 3.96 9.11 8.91
C VAL A 54 3.16 8.60 7.72
N TYR A 55 3.18 7.29 7.46
CA TYR A 55 2.42 6.69 6.37
C TYR A 55 0.94 7.04 6.45
N TYR A 56 0.33 6.83 7.61
CA TYR A 56 -1.09 7.15 7.82
C TYR A 56 -1.41 8.64 7.63
N SER A 57 -0.56 9.52 8.18
CA SER A 57 -0.77 10.96 8.09
C SER A 57 -0.67 11.49 6.67
N VAL A 58 0.26 10.95 5.86
CA VAL A 58 0.39 11.30 4.44
C VAL A 58 -0.88 10.87 3.69
N ASN A 59 -1.30 9.62 3.83
CA ASN A 59 -2.53 9.12 3.18
C ASN A 59 -3.76 9.94 3.61
N ARG A 60 -3.93 10.15 4.91
CA ARG A 60 -5.03 10.93 5.46
C ARG A 60 -5.06 12.35 4.88
N SER A 61 -3.90 13.02 4.81
CA SER A 61 -3.80 14.38 4.26
C SER A 61 -4.20 14.43 2.78
N ILE A 62 -3.75 13.44 2.00
CA ILE A 62 -4.11 13.35 0.58
C ILE A 62 -5.61 13.12 0.41
N TYR A 63 -6.20 12.17 1.14
CA TYR A 63 -7.64 11.93 1.08
C TYR A 63 -8.45 13.16 1.54
N GLN A 64 -7.94 13.90 2.51
CA GLN A 64 -8.57 15.13 2.96
C GLN A 64 -8.53 16.22 1.89
N VAL A 65 -7.39 16.43 1.21
CA VAL A 65 -7.25 17.38 0.10
C VAL A 65 -8.12 16.98 -1.08
N GLN A 66 -8.27 15.68 -1.35
CA GLN A 66 -9.15 15.16 -2.39
C GLN A 66 -10.65 15.21 -2.01
N GLY A 67 -11.00 15.61 -0.80
CA GLY A 67 -12.39 15.65 -0.32
C GLY A 67 -13.00 14.25 -0.10
N LEU A 68 -12.16 13.22 0.08
CA LEU A 68 -12.58 11.83 0.25
C LEU A 68 -12.82 11.42 1.71
N LEU A 69 -12.54 12.31 2.66
CA LEU A 69 -12.83 12.12 4.08
C LEU A 69 -13.89 13.08 4.55
N ASN A 70 -14.70 12.63 5.50
CA ASN A 70 -15.72 13.45 6.19
C ASN A 70 -16.71 14.15 5.22
N ASN A 71 -16.96 13.56 4.06
CA ASN A 71 -17.92 14.07 3.10
C ASN A 71 -19.31 13.44 3.29
N ASN A 72 -20.32 14.02 2.65
CA ASN A 72 -21.72 13.59 2.81
C ASN A 72 -21.97 12.17 2.30
N ASN A 73 -21.16 11.66 1.36
CA ASN A 73 -21.35 10.33 0.76
C ASN A 73 -21.09 9.22 1.78
N VAL A 74 -20.15 9.42 2.70
CA VAL A 74 -19.73 8.42 3.68
C VAL A 74 -20.04 8.80 5.12
N GLN A 75 -20.72 9.92 5.35
CA GLN A 75 -20.98 10.43 6.70
C GLN A 75 -21.69 9.40 7.59
N TYR A 76 -22.69 8.71 7.05
CA TYR A 76 -23.43 7.70 7.81
C TYR A 76 -22.53 6.49 8.12
N GLN A 77 -21.83 5.96 7.12
CA GLN A 77 -20.91 4.83 7.29
C GLN A 77 -19.80 5.19 8.27
N ASP A 78 -19.21 6.38 8.16
CA ASP A 78 -18.13 6.81 9.06
C ASP A 78 -18.62 6.89 10.51
N GLN A 79 -19.79 7.46 10.78
CA GLN A 79 -20.38 7.51 12.11
C GLN A 79 -20.60 6.10 12.70
N ARG A 80 -21.12 5.17 11.89
CA ARG A 80 -21.35 3.78 12.34
C ARG A 80 -20.04 3.04 12.57
N VAL A 81 -19.06 3.21 11.67
CA VAL A 81 -17.72 2.64 11.81
C VAL A 81 -17.02 3.16 13.08
N GLN A 82 -17.11 4.46 13.37
CA GLN A 82 -16.57 5.05 14.60
C GLN A 82 -17.22 4.44 15.86
N LEU A 83 -18.52 4.24 15.86
CA LEU A 83 -19.22 3.59 16.99
C LEU A 83 -18.77 2.14 17.20
N MET A 84 -18.69 1.36 16.13
CA MET A 84 -18.23 -0.04 16.19
C MET A 84 -16.77 -0.12 16.64
N PHE A 85 -15.90 0.71 16.06
CA PHE A 85 -14.50 0.78 16.41
C PHE A 85 -14.27 1.14 17.87
N ASN A 86 -14.93 2.19 18.37
CA ASN A 86 -14.82 2.61 19.75
C ASN A 86 -15.31 1.51 20.72
N ARG A 87 -16.29 0.72 20.30
CA ARG A 87 -16.77 -0.42 21.10
C ARG A 87 -15.73 -1.54 21.14
N LEU A 88 -15.10 -1.86 20.02
CA LEU A 88 -14.00 -2.85 19.94
C LEU A 88 -12.80 -2.43 20.79
N ILE A 89 -12.38 -1.15 20.71
CA ILE A 89 -11.19 -0.65 21.41
C ILE A 89 -11.32 -0.76 22.94
N ARG A 90 -12.50 -0.76 23.50
CA ARG A 90 -12.71 -0.95 24.95
C ARG A 90 -12.20 -2.31 25.46
N HIS A 91 -12.01 -3.27 24.57
CA HIS A 91 -11.63 -4.64 24.91
C HIS A 91 -10.21 -5.04 24.52
N VAL A 92 -9.41 -4.13 23.91
CA VAL A 92 -8.06 -4.44 23.41
C VAL A 92 -7.06 -4.80 24.49
N ASP A 93 -7.24 -4.26 25.70
CA ASP A 93 -6.35 -4.57 26.84
C ASP A 93 -6.47 -6.02 27.33
N ALA A 94 -7.56 -6.70 27.02
CA ALA A 94 -7.69 -8.13 27.28
C ALA A 94 -6.73 -8.98 26.42
N ILE A 95 -6.23 -8.42 25.32
CA ILE A 95 -5.36 -9.11 24.36
C ILE A 95 -3.92 -8.55 24.46
N ASN A 96 -3.77 -7.22 24.41
CA ASN A 96 -2.47 -6.56 24.55
C ASN A 96 -2.56 -5.47 25.61
N PRO A 97 -2.01 -5.72 26.85
CA PRO A 97 -2.13 -4.80 27.97
C PRO A 97 -1.59 -3.41 27.66
N GLY A 98 -2.39 -2.39 27.93
CA GLY A 98 -2.07 -0.99 27.68
C GLY A 98 -2.35 -0.54 26.26
N ALA A 99 -2.84 -1.40 25.38
CA ALA A 99 -3.20 -1.04 24.00
C ALA A 99 -4.36 -0.04 23.95
N SER A 100 -5.24 0.02 24.95
CA SER A 100 -6.30 1.04 25.03
C SER A 100 -5.77 2.49 25.06
N LYS A 101 -4.49 2.67 25.45
CA LYS A 101 -3.81 3.97 25.47
C LYS A 101 -3.17 4.37 24.13
N TRP A 102 -3.18 3.51 23.14
CA TRP A 102 -2.65 3.85 21.83
C TRP A 102 -3.51 4.91 21.16
N PRO A 103 -2.93 5.70 20.26
CA PRO A 103 -3.66 6.78 19.57
C PRO A 103 -4.55 6.20 18.45
N TRP A 104 -5.54 5.40 18.84
CA TRP A 104 -6.49 4.75 17.96
C TRP A 104 -7.23 5.75 17.08
N GLU A 105 -7.30 5.46 15.78
CA GLU A 105 -7.99 6.28 14.80
C GLU A 105 -8.47 5.43 13.63
N ILE A 106 -9.70 5.65 13.18
CA ILE A 106 -10.27 5.01 12.00
C ILE A 106 -11.01 6.05 11.15
N HIS A 107 -10.96 5.91 9.84
CA HIS A 107 -11.74 6.71 8.90
C HIS A 107 -12.33 5.86 7.79
N VAL A 108 -13.51 6.26 7.31
CA VAL A 108 -14.06 5.75 6.06
C VAL A 108 -13.63 6.67 4.92
N VAL A 109 -12.92 6.10 3.95
CA VAL A 109 -12.49 6.80 2.73
C VAL A 109 -13.56 6.64 1.66
N ASP A 110 -14.03 7.75 1.08
CA ASP A 110 -15.01 7.74 -0.01
C ASP A 110 -14.39 7.29 -1.33
N ARG A 111 -13.98 6.03 -1.35
CA ARG A 111 -13.50 5.35 -2.55
C ARG A 111 -14.25 4.05 -2.76
N GLY A 112 -14.54 3.75 -4.02
CA GLY A 112 -15.21 2.52 -4.37
C GLY A 112 -14.30 1.29 -4.45
N ILE A 113 -13.02 1.42 -4.16
CA ILE A 113 -12.10 0.28 -4.08
C ILE A 113 -12.49 -0.58 -2.88
N VAL A 114 -12.46 -1.90 -3.05
CA VAL A 114 -12.64 -2.84 -1.94
C VAL A 114 -11.32 -2.95 -1.18
N ASN A 115 -11.21 -2.19 -0.07
CA ASN A 115 -10.03 -2.20 0.77
C ASN A 115 -10.34 -1.82 2.22
N ALA A 116 -9.51 -2.34 3.12
CA ALA A 116 -9.29 -1.85 4.48
C ALA A 116 -7.83 -2.16 4.84
N PHE A 117 -7.23 -1.40 5.72
CA PHE A 117 -5.88 -1.70 6.16
C PHE A 117 -5.55 -1.10 7.53
N ALA A 118 -4.66 -1.78 8.22
CA ALA A 118 -4.00 -1.31 9.43
C ALA A 118 -2.49 -1.15 9.19
N VAL A 119 -1.93 0.00 9.59
CA VAL A 119 -0.50 0.27 9.41
C VAL A 119 0.31 0.21 10.70
N GLY A 120 -0.31 -0.20 11.80
CA GLY A 120 0.29 -0.17 13.13
C GLY A 120 -0.05 1.11 13.89
N ALA A 121 0.50 1.24 15.11
CA ALA A 121 0.27 2.38 16.00
C ALA A 121 -1.22 2.76 16.20
N GLY A 122 -2.14 1.81 16.09
CA GLY A 122 -3.58 2.01 16.26
C GLY A 122 -4.28 2.71 15.08
N LYS A 123 -3.71 2.71 13.89
CA LYS A 123 -4.24 3.41 12.71
C LYS A 123 -4.92 2.45 11.74
N VAL A 124 -6.17 2.74 11.38
CA VAL A 124 -7.00 1.92 10.49
C VAL A 124 -7.70 2.81 9.45
N MET A 125 -7.82 2.33 8.23
CA MET A 125 -8.65 2.92 7.19
C MET A 125 -9.57 1.87 6.59
N VAL A 126 -10.81 2.25 6.29
CA VAL A 126 -11.82 1.42 5.64
C VAL A 126 -12.32 2.19 4.41
N TYR A 127 -12.42 1.53 3.28
CA TYR A 127 -12.94 2.16 2.07
C TYR A 127 -14.43 1.90 1.91
N ARG A 128 -15.16 2.90 1.40
CA ARG A 128 -16.59 2.76 1.13
C ARG A 128 -16.89 1.54 0.25
N GLY A 129 -16.01 1.26 -0.73
CA GLY A 129 -16.16 0.11 -1.61
C GLY A 129 -16.20 -1.24 -0.89
N LEU A 130 -15.45 -1.41 0.21
CA LEU A 130 -15.52 -2.62 1.02
C LEU A 130 -16.94 -2.83 1.59
N ILE A 131 -17.54 -1.76 2.13
CA ILE A 131 -18.86 -1.81 2.75
C ILE A 131 -19.94 -2.05 1.68
N GLU A 132 -19.91 -1.25 0.60
CA GLU A 132 -20.95 -1.23 -0.41
C GLU A 132 -20.91 -2.45 -1.33
N HIS A 133 -19.73 -2.81 -1.85
CA HIS A 133 -19.63 -3.91 -2.81
C HIS A 133 -19.83 -5.28 -2.19
N LEU A 134 -19.44 -5.45 -0.93
CA LEU A 134 -19.69 -6.69 -0.19
C LEU A 134 -21.05 -6.71 0.49
N ALA A 135 -21.78 -5.59 0.47
CA ALA A 135 -23.06 -5.46 1.18
C ALA A 135 -22.94 -5.92 2.65
N LEU A 136 -21.89 -5.43 3.35
CA LEU A 136 -21.60 -5.88 4.71
C LEU A 136 -22.66 -5.39 5.68
N SER A 137 -23.13 -6.27 6.53
CA SER A 137 -23.82 -5.91 7.78
C SER A 137 -22.86 -5.31 8.81
N GLU A 138 -23.38 -4.72 9.88
CA GLU A 138 -22.52 -4.15 10.92
C GLU A 138 -21.71 -5.23 11.65
N ASP A 139 -22.25 -6.43 11.88
CA ASP A 139 -21.50 -7.54 12.50
C ASP A 139 -20.39 -8.06 11.56
N GLU A 140 -20.64 -8.17 10.26
CA GLU A 140 -19.64 -8.57 9.28
C GLU A 140 -18.53 -7.52 9.14
N LEU A 141 -18.89 -6.23 9.13
CA LEU A 141 -17.92 -5.15 9.11
C LEU A 141 -17.13 -5.07 10.42
N ALA A 142 -17.78 -5.34 11.55
CA ALA A 142 -17.12 -5.41 12.85
C ALA A 142 -16.05 -6.52 12.89
N PHE A 143 -16.28 -7.67 12.25
CA PHE A 143 -15.26 -8.70 12.08
C PHE A 143 -14.06 -8.17 11.27
N THR A 144 -14.31 -7.52 10.13
CA THR A 144 -13.24 -6.95 9.30
C THR A 144 -12.45 -5.88 10.06
N ILE A 145 -13.12 -4.96 10.75
CA ILE A 145 -12.45 -3.93 11.57
C ILE A 145 -11.65 -4.58 12.72
N ALA A 146 -12.21 -5.59 13.37
CA ALA A 146 -11.55 -6.30 14.45
C ALA A 146 -10.32 -7.10 13.97
N HIS A 147 -10.34 -7.64 12.74
CA HIS A 147 -9.18 -8.22 12.07
C HIS A 147 -8.07 -7.19 11.88
N GLU A 148 -8.37 -5.99 11.40
CA GLU A 148 -7.40 -4.90 11.27
C GLU A 148 -6.82 -4.45 12.63
N ILE A 149 -7.67 -4.41 13.67
CA ILE A 149 -7.21 -4.18 15.04
C ILE A 149 -6.31 -5.34 15.50
N GLY A 150 -6.60 -6.58 15.14
CA GLY A 150 -5.77 -7.75 15.38
C GLY A 150 -4.35 -7.61 14.84
N HIS A 151 -4.19 -7.11 13.62
CA HIS A 151 -2.88 -6.78 13.04
C HIS A 151 -2.11 -5.76 13.87
N ASN A 152 -2.79 -4.72 14.38
CA ASN A 152 -2.18 -3.74 15.28
C ASN A 152 -1.74 -4.38 16.60
N LEU A 153 -2.62 -5.14 17.27
CA LEU A 153 -2.36 -5.75 18.57
C LEU A 153 -1.22 -6.75 18.54
N ARG A 154 -1.09 -7.49 17.42
CA ARG A 154 0.02 -8.42 17.17
C ARG A 154 1.27 -7.76 16.62
N LEU A 155 1.29 -6.44 16.47
CA LEU A 155 2.43 -5.69 15.94
C LEU A 155 2.94 -6.24 14.59
N HIS A 156 2.03 -6.72 13.71
CA HIS A 156 2.39 -7.37 12.45
C HIS A 156 3.20 -6.47 11.53
N MET A 157 2.95 -5.14 11.54
CA MET A 157 3.78 -4.17 10.82
C MET A 157 5.21 -4.15 11.36
N ARG A 158 5.38 -4.09 12.68
CA ARG A 158 6.70 -4.14 13.32
C ARG A 158 7.46 -5.42 13.00
N GLU A 159 6.78 -6.56 13.03
CA GLU A 159 7.35 -7.86 12.65
C GLU A 159 7.75 -7.88 11.18
N THR A 160 6.92 -7.34 10.28
CA THR A 160 7.25 -7.22 8.86
C THR A 160 8.49 -6.36 8.66
N LEU A 161 8.57 -5.19 9.27
CA LEU A 161 9.74 -4.33 9.23
C LEU A 161 10.98 -5.02 9.80
N SER A 162 10.82 -5.79 10.88
CA SER A 162 11.92 -6.54 11.51
C SER A 162 12.48 -7.65 10.62
N ASN A 163 11.68 -8.21 9.74
CA ASN A 163 12.11 -9.22 8.78
C ASN A 163 12.76 -8.60 7.53
N ILE A 164 12.35 -7.41 7.13
CA ILE A 164 12.79 -6.76 5.89
C ILE A 164 14.06 -5.93 6.11
N VAL A 165 14.10 -5.11 7.16
CA VAL A 165 15.19 -4.14 7.40
C VAL A 165 16.58 -4.79 7.44
N PRO A 166 16.81 -5.95 8.10
CA PRO A 166 18.12 -6.60 8.08
C PRO A 166 18.56 -7.05 6.67
N ILE A 167 17.63 -7.54 5.85
CA ILE A 167 17.91 -7.98 4.47
C ILE A 167 18.38 -6.80 3.62
N TYR A 168 17.73 -5.64 3.79
CA TYR A 168 18.11 -4.40 3.11
C TYR A 168 19.46 -3.86 3.59
N ALA A 169 19.71 -3.88 4.89
CA ALA A 169 20.96 -3.39 5.47
C ALA A 169 22.19 -4.19 4.96
N VAL A 170 22.00 -5.48 4.71
CA VAL A 170 23.06 -6.35 4.17
C VAL A 170 23.18 -6.21 2.64
N GLY A 171 22.05 -6.07 1.93
CA GLY A 171 22.05 -6.09 0.45
C GLY A 171 22.46 -4.78 -0.23
N VAL A 172 22.25 -3.65 0.40
CA VAL A 172 22.41 -2.31 -0.23
C VAL A 172 23.46 -1.45 0.50
N GLY A 173 23.99 -1.91 1.62
CA GLY A 173 24.87 -1.13 2.48
C GLY A 173 24.09 -0.09 3.31
N LEU A 174 24.52 0.10 4.55
CA LEU A 174 23.82 0.96 5.53
C LEU A 174 23.62 2.41 5.07
N SER A 175 24.45 2.94 4.19
CA SER A 175 24.36 4.32 3.71
C SER A 175 23.28 4.54 2.66
N GLN A 176 22.84 3.50 1.98
CA GLN A 176 21.80 3.59 0.93
C GLN A 176 20.44 3.04 1.39
N ALA A 177 20.39 2.29 2.49
CA ALA A 177 19.16 1.74 3.04
C ALA A 177 18.14 2.80 3.52
N LEU A 178 18.53 4.07 3.54
CA LEU A 178 17.73 5.19 4.08
C LEU A 178 17.43 6.28 3.03
N THR A 179 17.54 5.95 1.78
CA THR A 179 17.10 6.84 0.70
C THR A 179 15.56 6.87 0.63
N PRO A 180 14.94 7.91 0.04
CA PRO A 180 13.50 7.91 -0.26
C PRO A 180 13.04 6.64 -1.00
N TRP A 181 13.96 6.00 -1.73
CA TRP A 181 13.75 4.76 -2.45
C TRP A 181 13.57 3.55 -1.54
N SER A 182 14.41 3.41 -0.52
CA SER A 182 14.27 2.33 0.47
C SER A 182 13.01 2.50 1.31
N SER A 183 12.60 3.74 1.58
CA SER A 183 11.34 4.03 2.26
C SER A 183 10.14 3.57 1.43
N ALA A 184 10.14 3.82 0.13
CA ALA A 184 9.09 3.37 -0.77
C ALA A 184 9.03 1.83 -0.87
N MET A 185 10.17 1.15 -0.95
CA MET A 185 10.20 -0.32 -0.93
C MET A 185 9.75 -0.91 0.41
N ILE A 186 10.07 -0.27 1.52
CA ILE A 186 9.59 -0.68 2.85
C ILE A 186 8.06 -0.54 2.92
N ILE A 187 7.50 0.51 2.33
CA ILE A 187 6.05 0.73 2.23
C ILE A 187 5.41 -0.38 1.39
N ASP A 188 5.92 -0.63 0.19
CA ASP A 188 5.42 -1.67 -0.70
C ASP A 188 5.44 -3.06 -0.01
N TYR A 189 6.58 -3.41 0.59
CA TYR A 189 6.71 -4.69 1.29
C TYR A 189 5.93 -4.78 2.61
N GLY A 190 5.80 -3.67 3.32
CA GLY A 190 5.18 -3.65 4.65
C GLY A 190 3.67 -3.50 4.62
N VAL A 191 3.13 -2.82 3.62
CA VAL A 191 1.71 -2.42 3.56
C VAL A 191 0.99 -3.06 2.38
N GLU A 192 1.63 -3.17 1.22
CA GLU A 192 0.96 -3.62 -0.01
C GLU A 192 1.18 -5.08 -0.38
N LYS A 193 2.20 -5.75 0.20
CA LYS A 193 2.40 -7.18 -0.02
C LYS A 193 1.50 -8.03 0.86
N PRO A 194 1.11 -9.22 0.38
CA PRO A 194 0.31 -10.14 1.18
C PRO A 194 0.94 -10.41 2.54
N MET A 195 0.15 -10.29 3.59
CA MET A 195 0.55 -10.75 4.91
C MET A 195 0.77 -12.27 4.87
N SER A 196 1.69 -12.77 5.69
CA SER A 196 1.88 -14.21 5.78
C SER A 196 0.61 -14.88 6.29
N ARG A 197 0.32 -16.10 5.82
CA ARG A 197 -0.85 -16.88 6.25
C ARG A 197 -0.97 -16.96 7.79
N THR A 198 0.15 -17.10 8.48
CA THR A 198 0.19 -17.11 9.94
C THR A 198 -0.32 -15.82 10.56
N LYS A 199 0.09 -14.66 10.02
CA LYS A 199 -0.37 -13.35 10.50
C LYS A 199 -1.86 -13.16 10.25
N GLU A 200 -2.36 -13.65 9.13
CA GLU A 200 -3.78 -13.60 8.79
C GLU A 200 -4.62 -14.44 9.78
N VAL A 201 -4.19 -15.66 10.07
CA VAL A 201 -4.87 -16.52 11.07
C VAL A 201 -4.84 -15.89 12.46
N GLU A 202 -3.72 -15.29 12.86
CA GLU A 202 -3.64 -14.58 14.15
C GLU A 202 -4.59 -13.38 14.19
N ALA A 203 -4.69 -12.61 13.11
CA ALA A 203 -5.59 -11.47 13.02
C ALA A 203 -7.06 -11.89 13.00
N ASP A 204 -7.41 -12.97 12.30
CA ASP A 204 -8.76 -13.55 12.31
C ASP A 204 -9.18 -13.99 13.71
N ARG A 205 -8.31 -14.75 14.40
CA ARG A 205 -8.57 -15.26 15.74
C ARG A 205 -8.77 -14.12 16.74
N ILE A 206 -7.86 -13.14 16.76
CA ILE A 206 -7.97 -11.96 17.62
C ILE A 206 -9.22 -11.16 17.28
N GLY A 207 -9.50 -10.98 15.99
CA GLY A 207 -10.71 -10.30 15.51
C GLY A 207 -11.98 -10.95 16.05
N LEU A 208 -12.06 -12.29 16.01
CA LEU A 208 -13.17 -13.05 16.57
C LEU A 208 -13.33 -12.84 18.07
N GLU A 209 -12.25 -12.96 18.84
CA GLU A 209 -12.32 -12.75 20.29
C GLU A 209 -12.73 -11.32 20.63
N LEU A 210 -12.17 -10.33 19.90
CA LEU A 210 -12.45 -8.93 20.14
C LEU A 210 -13.91 -8.58 19.83
N MET A 211 -14.44 -9.04 18.69
CA MET A 211 -15.85 -8.81 18.35
C MET A 211 -16.80 -9.49 19.34
N ALA A 212 -16.49 -10.71 19.79
CA ALA A 212 -17.29 -11.41 20.79
C ALA A 212 -17.35 -10.66 22.13
N ARG A 213 -16.19 -10.16 22.61
CA ARG A 213 -16.11 -9.33 23.83
C ARG A 213 -16.88 -8.03 23.70
N ALA A 214 -16.86 -7.42 22.51
CA ALA A 214 -17.58 -6.20 22.20
C ALA A 214 -19.07 -6.42 21.91
N GLY A 215 -19.56 -7.65 21.97
CA GLY A 215 -20.98 -7.99 21.82
C GLY A 215 -21.48 -8.08 20.38
N PHE A 216 -20.59 -8.05 19.39
CA PHE A 216 -20.91 -8.35 17.99
C PHE A 216 -21.06 -9.85 17.79
N ASN A 217 -21.96 -10.26 16.90
CA ASN A 217 -22.23 -11.67 16.63
C ASN A 217 -21.06 -12.36 15.91
N PRO A 218 -20.30 -13.26 16.56
CA PRO A 218 -19.14 -13.88 15.93
C PRO A 218 -19.49 -14.79 14.74
N SER A 219 -20.73 -15.29 14.65
CA SER A 219 -21.16 -16.10 13.50
C SER A 219 -21.17 -15.32 12.19
N ALA A 220 -21.21 -13.97 12.23
CA ALA A 220 -21.12 -13.13 11.04
C ALA A 220 -19.76 -13.22 10.34
N SER A 221 -18.69 -13.64 11.03
CA SER A 221 -17.38 -13.85 10.42
C SER A 221 -17.41 -14.86 9.27
N SER A 222 -18.15 -15.95 9.42
CA SER A 222 -18.31 -16.95 8.33
C SER A 222 -19.04 -16.36 7.14
N GLN A 223 -20.02 -15.48 7.34
CA GLN A 223 -20.71 -14.80 6.24
C GLN A 223 -19.77 -13.82 5.53
N SER A 224 -18.87 -13.16 6.26
CA SER A 224 -17.83 -12.32 5.65
C SER A 224 -16.95 -13.13 4.68
N PHE A 225 -16.51 -14.33 5.07
CA PHE A 225 -15.73 -15.20 4.19
C PHE A 225 -16.50 -15.59 2.92
N VAL A 226 -17.79 -15.94 3.04
CA VAL A 226 -18.64 -16.23 1.85
C VAL A 226 -18.62 -15.04 0.89
N LYS A 227 -18.81 -13.82 1.39
CA LYS A 227 -18.81 -12.61 0.56
C LYS A 227 -17.43 -12.30 -0.05
N PHE A 228 -16.37 -12.56 0.69
CA PHE A 228 -15.00 -12.42 0.18
C PHE A 228 -14.68 -13.45 -0.91
N TYR A 229 -15.16 -14.69 -0.80
CA TYR A 229 -15.02 -15.69 -1.88
C TYR A 229 -15.84 -15.32 -3.13
N GLU A 230 -17.05 -14.79 -2.94
CA GLU A 230 -17.84 -14.26 -4.07
C GLU A 230 -17.10 -13.11 -4.78
N LEU A 231 -16.49 -12.21 -4.01
CA LEU A 231 -15.67 -11.13 -4.53
C LEU A 231 -14.45 -11.67 -5.29
N GLU A 232 -13.71 -12.61 -4.72
CA GLU A 232 -12.55 -13.23 -5.36
C GLU A 232 -12.93 -13.91 -6.68
N LYS A 233 -14.06 -14.61 -6.71
CA LYS A 233 -14.60 -15.20 -7.94
C LYS A 233 -14.92 -14.14 -8.98
N MET A 234 -15.59 -13.05 -8.57
CA MET A 234 -15.91 -11.94 -9.47
C MET A 234 -14.65 -11.24 -9.99
N ASP A 235 -13.63 -11.06 -9.17
CA ASP A 235 -12.32 -10.51 -9.57
C ASP A 235 -11.63 -11.43 -10.59
N ARG A 236 -11.62 -12.74 -10.34
CA ARG A 236 -11.05 -13.75 -11.24
C ARG A 236 -11.79 -13.80 -12.57
N ASP A 237 -13.12 -13.81 -12.54
CA ASP A 237 -13.95 -13.77 -13.75
C ASP A 237 -13.73 -12.47 -14.52
N ALA A 238 -13.58 -11.34 -13.82
CA ALA A 238 -13.28 -10.06 -14.43
C ALA A 238 -11.88 -10.01 -15.06
N LEU A 239 -10.90 -10.66 -14.47
CA LEU A 239 -9.55 -10.83 -15.05
C LEU A 239 -9.59 -11.76 -16.26
N ALA A 240 -10.36 -12.86 -16.20
CA ALA A 240 -10.56 -13.76 -17.33
C ALA A 240 -11.27 -13.07 -18.52
N TYR A 241 -12.20 -12.15 -18.25
CA TYR A 241 -12.81 -11.28 -19.25
C TYR A 241 -11.99 -10.01 -19.52
N GLN A 242 -10.73 -9.97 -19.08
CA GLN A 242 -9.71 -8.95 -19.37
C GLN A 242 -10.11 -7.52 -18.94
N LYS A 243 -10.75 -7.41 -17.82
CA LYS A 243 -10.91 -6.12 -17.14
C LYS A 243 -9.64 -5.81 -16.36
N ILE A 244 -9.00 -4.71 -16.71
CA ILE A 244 -7.60 -4.34 -16.49
C ILE A 244 -7.21 -4.07 -15.01
N ILE A 245 -8.11 -4.20 -14.02
CA ILE A 245 -7.80 -3.85 -12.64
C ILE A 245 -8.19 -4.95 -11.67
N PRO A 246 -7.30 -5.33 -10.74
CA PRO A 246 -7.72 -6.00 -9.52
C PRO A 246 -8.67 -5.07 -8.76
N ARG A 247 -9.91 -5.47 -8.59
CA ARG A 247 -10.96 -4.66 -7.96
C ARG A 247 -10.85 -4.68 -6.46
N SER A 248 -10.16 -5.70 -5.93
CA SER A 248 -9.96 -5.88 -4.52
C SER A 248 -8.49 -5.77 -4.16
N THR A 249 -8.10 -4.63 -3.65
CA THR A 249 -6.80 -4.47 -3.01
C THR A 249 -6.77 -5.26 -1.70
N TYR A 250 -7.92 -5.38 -1.03
CA TYR A 250 -8.06 -6.13 0.22
C TYR A 250 -7.65 -7.60 0.08
N LEU A 251 -8.17 -8.32 -0.92
CA LEU A 251 -7.82 -9.74 -1.12
C LEU A 251 -6.35 -9.94 -1.54
N ARG A 252 -5.72 -8.92 -2.11
CA ARG A 252 -4.30 -8.96 -2.43
C ARG A 252 -3.44 -8.91 -1.16
N THR A 253 -3.81 -8.10 -0.18
CA THR A 253 -3.08 -7.96 1.08
C THR A 253 -3.50 -9.00 2.12
N HIS A 254 -4.75 -9.47 2.07
CA HIS A 254 -5.36 -10.47 2.95
C HIS A 254 -5.88 -11.68 2.18
N PRO A 255 -4.99 -12.54 1.67
CA PRO A 255 -5.39 -13.66 0.81
C PRO A 255 -6.27 -14.66 1.56
N LEU A 256 -7.33 -15.11 0.89
CA LEU A 256 -8.23 -16.12 1.42
C LEU A 256 -7.57 -17.51 1.40
N SER A 257 -7.99 -18.37 2.30
CA SER A 257 -7.69 -19.81 2.25
C SER A 257 -8.77 -20.60 2.98
N GLU A 258 -9.02 -21.82 2.54
CA GLU A 258 -9.96 -22.74 3.20
C GLU A 258 -9.53 -23.03 4.64
N ASP A 259 -8.24 -23.04 4.92
CA ASP A 259 -7.72 -23.22 6.28
C ASP A 259 -8.14 -22.06 7.19
N ARG A 260 -8.14 -20.80 6.72
CA ARG A 260 -8.58 -19.63 7.48
C ARG A 260 -10.07 -19.72 7.80
N GLU A 261 -10.89 -20.02 6.80
CA GLU A 261 -12.34 -20.17 7.00
C GLU A 261 -12.67 -21.29 8.00
N THR A 262 -12.00 -22.43 7.87
CA THR A 262 -12.19 -23.58 8.78
C THR A 262 -11.76 -23.23 10.20
N ASP A 263 -10.61 -22.57 10.34
CA ASP A 263 -10.11 -22.10 11.64
C ASP A 263 -11.10 -21.12 12.30
N VAL A 264 -11.59 -20.14 11.56
CA VAL A 264 -12.57 -19.16 12.04
C VAL A 264 -13.85 -19.85 12.53
N LYS A 265 -14.37 -20.85 11.80
CA LYS A 265 -15.54 -21.63 12.24
C LYS A 265 -15.29 -22.36 13.55
N GLN A 266 -14.14 -23.03 13.69
CA GLN A 266 -13.76 -23.73 14.92
C GLN A 266 -13.57 -22.77 16.10
N GLN A 267 -12.90 -21.65 15.88
CA GLN A 267 -12.69 -20.65 16.92
C GLN A 267 -14.00 -19.98 17.35
N THR A 268 -14.94 -19.78 16.43
CA THR A 268 -16.26 -19.23 16.74
C THR A 268 -16.99 -20.06 17.80
N GLU A 269 -16.87 -21.39 17.75
CA GLU A 269 -17.45 -22.27 18.78
C GLU A 269 -16.83 -22.02 20.15
N LYS A 270 -15.51 -21.88 20.24
CA LYS A 270 -14.80 -21.62 21.50
C LYS A 270 -15.18 -20.30 22.16
N ILE A 271 -15.37 -19.24 21.35
CA ILE A 271 -15.64 -17.89 21.88
C ILE A 271 -17.13 -17.63 22.15
N ASN A 272 -18.04 -18.54 21.84
CA ASN A 272 -19.48 -18.39 22.11
C ASN A 272 -19.79 -18.15 23.60
N SER A 273 -18.99 -18.71 24.50
CA SER A 273 -19.13 -18.42 25.92
C SER A 273 -18.80 -16.97 26.29
N ILE A 274 -17.77 -16.40 25.66
CA ILE A 274 -17.40 -15.00 25.83
C ILE A 274 -18.52 -14.11 25.27
N TYR A 275 -18.99 -14.42 24.06
CA TYR A 275 -20.09 -13.70 23.45
C TYR A 275 -21.37 -13.78 24.30
N ALA A 276 -21.70 -14.95 24.87
CA ALA A 276 -22.88 -15.11 25.72
C ALA A 276 -22.88 -14.14 26.90
N LEU A 277 -21.73 -13.85 27.48
CA LEU A 277 -21.55 -12.97 28.63
C LEU A 277 -21.41 -11.48 28.28
N SER A 278 -21.23 -11.16 27.00
CA SER A 278 -21.04 -9.78 26.56
C SER A 278 -22.35 -8.98 26.53
N ASP A 279 -22.22 -7.65 26.63
CA ASP A 279 -23.30 -6.73 26.31
C ASP A 279 -23.52 -6.70 24.81
N LYS A 280 -24.70 -7.12 24.33
CA LYS A 280 -24.98 -7.34 22.93
C LYS A 280 -25.03 -6.03 22.16
N TYR A 281 -24.35 -6.02 21.02
CA TYR A 281 -24.49 -4.94 20.07
C TYR A 281 -25.83 -5.03 19.35
N ILE A 282 -26.50 -3.90 19.22
CA ILE A 282 -27.74 -3.79 18.48
C ILE A 282 -27.45 -3.01 17.20
N PRO A 283 -27.48 -3.67 16.02
CA PRO A 283 -27.29 -3.01 14.74
C PRO A 283 -28.36 -1.92 14.51
N ALA A 284 -28.01 -0.93 13.69
CA ALA A 284 -28.98 0.08 13.29
C ALA A 284 -29.99 -0.49 12.29
N ASP A 285 -31.22 0.04 12.32
CA ASP A 285 -32.26 -0.34 11.35
C ASP A 285 -31.87 0.05 9.91
N LYS A 286 -31.16 1.18 9.75
CA LYS A 286 -30.67 1.63 8.45
C LYS A 286 -29.41 0.83 8.09
N PRO A 287 -29.40 0.08 6.97
CA PRO A 287 -28.22 -0.67 6.54
C PRO A 287 -27.05 0.23 6.17
N LEU A 288 -25.82 -0.29 6.33
CA LEU A 288 -24.58 0.41 5.94
C LEU A 288 -24.44 0.49 4.42
N SER A 289 -24.85 -0.56 3.71
CA SER A 289 -24.79 -0.62 2.25
C SER A 289 -26.19 -0.43 1.66
N HIS A 290 -26.23 0.22 0.52
CA HIS A 290 -27.43 0.27 -0.33
C HIS A 290 -27.65 -1.00 -1.16
N LYS A 291 -26.66 -1.90 -1.16
CA LYS A 291 -26.69 -3.18 -1.87
C LYS A 291 -27.09 -4.31 -0.92
N THR A 292 -27.79 -5.30 -1.43
CA THR A 292 -28.26 -6.45 -0.64
C THR A 292 -27.44 -7.71 -0.88
N LYS A 293 -26.53 -7.69 -1.87
CA LYS A 293 -25.63 -8.78 -2.22
C LYS A 293 -24.32 -8.25 -2.76
N VAL A 294 -23.31 -9.09 -2.80
CA VAL A 294 -22.01 -8.75 -3.43
C VAL A 294 -22.26 -8.31 -4.87
N ASN A 295 -21.77 -7.12 -5.19
CA ASN A 295 -21.92 -6.53 -6.51
C ASN A 295 -20.74 -5.62 -6.82
N LEU A 296 -19.97 -6.00 -7.82
CA LEU A 296 -18.91 -5.18 -8.37
C LEU A 296 -19.46 -4.40 -9.57
N ASP A 297 -20.43 -3.49 -9.32
CA ASP A 297 -20.73 -2.47 -10.32
C ASP A 297 -19.44 -1.72 -10.60
N TYR A 298 -19.17 -1.57 -11.86
CA TYR A 298 -17.92 -1.08 -12.37
C TYR A 298 -17.63 0.33 -11.83
N ILE A 299 -16.54 0.48 -11.10
CA ILE A 299 -16.07 1.77 -10.62
C ILE A 299 -14.94 2.22 -11.50
N ASP A 300 -15.12 3.37 -12.14
CA ASP A 300 -14.12 4.04 -12.96
C ASP A 300 -13.04 4.73 -12.11
N GLU A 301 -12.37 3.98 -11.23
CA GLU A 301 -11.28 4.53 -10.43
C GLU A 301 -9.92 4.22 -11.06
N TYR A 302 -9.65 4.83 -12.22
CA TYR A 302 -8.31 4.87 -12.80
C TYR A 302 -7.52 6.13 -12.43
N GLU A 303 -8.09 6.97 -11.61
CA GLU A 303 -7.40 8.14 -11.09
C GLU A 303 -6.55 7.71 -9.92
N LYS A 304 -5.25 7.51 -10.13
CA LYS A 304 -4.31 7.13 -9.07
C LYS A 304 -3.17 8.12 -9.01
N LEU A 305 -2.96 8.68 -7.82
CA LEU A 305 -1.67 9.24 -7.50
C LEU A 305 -0.70 8.07 -7.34
N TYR A 306 0.42 8.08 -8.04
CA TYR A 306 1.41 7.02 -7.99
C TYR A 306 2.82 7.59 -7.86
N LEU A 307 3.67 6.83 -7.17
CA LEU A 307 5.11 7.03 -7.16
C LEU A 307 5.73 5.91 -7.99
N VAL A 308 6.43 6.26 -9.04
CA VAL A 308 7.16 5.30 -9.87
C VAL A 308 8.65 5.48 -9.64
N GLY A 309 9.28 4.48 -9.05
CA GLY A 309 10.73 4.37 -9.01
C GLY A 309 11.23 3.70 -10.29
N ARG A 310 12.12 4.36 -11.02
CA ARG A 310 12.76 3.81 -12.22
C ARG A 310 14.21 3.52 -11.93
N ILE A 311 14.63 2.30 -12.19
CA ILE A 311 16.03 1.93 -12.34
C ILE A 311 16.21 1.62 -13.81
N ALA A 312 16.89 2.51 -14.50
CA ALA A 312 17.37 2.25 -15.85
C ALA A 312 18.81 1.79 -15.75
N PRO A 313 19.13 0.52 -16.02
CA PRO A 313 20.49 0.13 -16.27
C PRO A 313 20.89 0.63 -17.67
N GLU A 314 20.96 1.94 -17.85
CA GLU A 314 21.51 2.55 -19.10
C GLU A 314 22.89 1.97 -19.44
N THR A 315 23.47 1.31 -18.45
CA THR A 315 24.83 0.82 -18.50
C THR A 315 25.01 -0.59 -19.08
N VAL A 316 23.98 -1.43 -19.24
CA VAL A 316 24.24 -2.77 -19.76
C VAL A 316 24.49 -2.76 -21.26
N ILE A 317 23.83 -1.90 -22.03
CA ILE A 317 24.07 -1.77 -23.47
C ILE A 317 25.21 -0.78 -23.74
N THR A 318 25.32 0.32 -23.01
CA THR A 318 26.43 1.27 -23.13
C THR A 318 27.73 0.75 -22.50
N ARG A 319 27.69 -0.08 -21.45
CA ARG A 319 28.91 -0.76 -20.94
C ARG A 319 29.53 -1.77 -21.92
N LEU A 320 28.75 -2.34 -22.81
CA LEU A 320 29.29 -3.16 -23.90
C LEU A 320 29.97 -2.31 -24.99
N LEU A 321 29.67 -1.01 -25.03
CA LEU A 321 30.20 -0.09 -26.04
C LEU A 321 31.14 1.00 -25.49
N HIS A 322 30.98 1.40 -24.19
CA HIS A 322 31.78 2.47 -23.54
C HIS A 322 32.04 2.16 -22.06
N ALA A 323 33.27 2.05 -21.67
CA ALA A 323 33.73 1.40 -20.42
C ALA A 323 33.59 2.18 -19.11
N ASN A 324 32.89 3.33 -19.01
CA ASN A 324 32.98 4.24 -17.85
C ASN A 324 31.68 4.97 -17.43
N GLU A 325 30.50 4.39 -17.53
CA GLU A 325 29.29 5.13 -17.18
C GLU A 325 28.53 4.58 -15.95
N ASP A 326 28.07 5.50 -15.09
CA ASP A 326 27.37 5.21 -13.84
C ASP A 326 25.90 4.81 -14.11
N ILE A 327 25.32 4.01 -13.20
CA ILE A 327 23.90 3.64 -13.26
C ILE A 327 23.04 4.89 -13.04
N SER A 328 22.13 5.19 -13.95
CA SER A 328 21.13 6.23 -13.76
C SER A 328 19.87 5.68 -13.09
N PHE A 329 19.25 6.48 -12.26
CA PHE A 329 17.94 6.16 -11.69
C PHE A 329 17.04 7.38 -11.68
N GLY A 330 15.75 7.13 -11.78
CA GLY A 330 14.74 8.19 -11.76
C GLY A 330 13.53 7.80 -10.91
N THR A 331 12.82 8.80 -10.49
CA THR A 331 11.55 8.66 -9.76
C THR A 331 10.53 9.61 -10.34
N ASP A 332 9.35 9.09 -10.63
CA ASP A 332 8.21 9.91 -11.06
C ASP A 332 7.15 9.91 -9.94
N LEU A 333 6.64 11.09 -9.63
CA LEU A 333 5.43 11.27 -8.84
C LEU A 333 4.35 11.80 -9.77
N GLY A 334 3.33 11.04 -10.04
CA GLY A 334 2.35 11.41 -11.04
C GLY A 334 0.95 10.94 -10.73
N TYR A 335 0.04 11.43 -11.53
CA TYR A 335 -1.37 11.11 -11.51
C TYR A 335 -1.80 10.59 -12.88
N GLY A 336 -2.57 9.51 -12.91
CA GLY A 336 -3.02 8.85 -14.13
C GLY A 336 -4.54 8.92 -14.31
N TRP A 337 -4.97 9.28 -15.52
CA TRP A 337 -6.37 9.33 -15.91
C TRP A 337 -6.64 8.34 -17.03
N MET A 338 -7.73 7.59 -16.95
CA MET A 338 -8.24 6.82 -18.07
C MET A 338 -9.17 7.71 -18.91
N LEU A 339 -8.70 8.10 -20.10
CA LEU A 339 -9.44 8.99 -20.98
C LEU A 339 -10.53 8.28 -21.78
N LYS A 340 -10.26 7.02 -22.18
CA LYS A 340 -11.19 6.22 -22.99
C LYS A 340 -10.92 4.74 -22.78
N ARG A 341 -11.98 3.96 -22.63
CA ARG A 341 -11.92 2.50 -22.60
C ARG A 341 -12.34 1.90 -23.94
N SER A 342 -11.71 0.79 -24.28
CA SER A 342 -12.03 0.00 -25.45
C SER A 342 -11.76 -1.47 -25.15
N GLY A 343 -12.80 -2.21 -24.80
CA GLY A 343 -12.67 -3.64 -24.47
C GLY A 343 -11.69 -3.90 -23.33
N GLN A 344 -10.60 -4.57 -23.65
CA GLN A 344 -9.54 -4.97 -22.71
C GLN A 344 -8.51 -3.89 -22.42
N GLY A 345 -8.53 -2.80 -23.17
CA GLY A 345 -7.54 -1.74 -23.11
C GLY A 345 -8.16 -0.36 -22.94
N GLY A 346 -7.35 0.64 -23.13
CA GLY A 346 -7.81 2.01 -23.04
C GLY A 346 -6.72 3.04 -23.22
N LEU A 347 -7.15 4.23 -23.56
CA LEU A 347 -6.28 5.40 -23.65
C LEU A 347 -6.13 6.00 -22.26
N ASN A 348 -4.92 6.11 -21.78
CA ASN A 348 -4.61 6.74 -20.50
C ASN A 348 -3.67 7.95 -20.69
N LEU A 349 -3.78 8.89 -19.78
CA LEU A 349 -2.92 10.05 -19.66
C LEU A 349 -2.28 10.01 -18.27
N HIS A 350 -0.97 10.19 -18.21
CA HIS A 350 -0.25 10.37 -16.96
C HIS A 350 0.51 11.70 -17.01
N ALA A 351 0.55 12.40 -15.90
CA ALA A 351 1.33 13.61 -15.76
C ALA A 351 1.82 13.79 -14.33
N GLY A 352 2.95 14.42 -14.15
CA GLY A 352 3.51 14.61 -12.83
C GLY A 352 4.90 15.21 -12.81
N LEU A 353 5.57 15.03 -11.69
CA LEU A 353 6.94 15.45 -11.46
C LEU A 353 7.88 14.28 -11.70
N SER A 354 9.02 14.54 -12.28
CA SER A 354 10.08 13.57 -12.54
C SER A 354 11.38 14.05 -11.92
N TYR A 355 12.04 13.16 -11.22
CA TYR A 355 13.40 13.36 -10.74
C TYR A 355 14.29 12.25 -11.31
N PHE A 356 15.48 12.60 -11.77
CA PHE A 356 16.47 11.61 -12.20
C PHE A 356 17.90 12.07 -11.90
N HIS A 357 18.73 11.07 -11.60
CA HIS A 357 20.14 11.24 -11.26
C HIS A 357 20.99 10.31 -12.12
N GLY A 358 22.21 10.74 -12.44
CA GLY A 358 23.19 9.91 -13.11
C GLY A 358 22.97 9.78 -14.61
N ASP A 359 22.44 10.84 -15.26
CA ASP A 359 22.37 10.87 -16.73
C ASP A 359 23.76 10.72 -17.34
N PRO A 360 23.98 9.78 -18.28
CA PRO A 360 25.28 9.53 -18.87
C PRO A 360 25.91 10.73 -19.57
N GLN A 361 25.08 11.65 -20.05
CA GLN A 361 25.56 12.80 -20.83
C GLN A 361 25.75 14.05 -19.98
N ILE A 362 24.95 14.21 -18.93
CA ILE A 362 25.02 15.36 -18.04
C ILE A 362 24.93 14.84 -16.61
N LYS A 363 26.09 14.78 -15.93
CA LYS A 363 26.12 14.46 -14.51
C LYS A 363 25.35 15.55 -13.76
N GLY A 364 24.36 15.18 -12.95
CA GLY A 364 23.57 16.12 -12.15
C GLY A 364 22.28 15.51 -11.65
N ASN A 365 21.57 16.31 -10.86
CA ASN A 365 20.28 15.98 -10.28
C ASN A 365 19.21 16.79 -11.01
N PHE A 366 18.39 16.14 -11.81
CA PHE A 366 17.38 16.82 -12.60
C PHE A 366 15.99 16.64 -12.00
N GLY A 367 15.32 17.76 -11.76
CA GLY A 367 13.92 17.81 -11.37
C GLY A 367 13.07 18.46 -12.46
N GLY A 368 11.89 17.94 -12.73
CA GLY A 368 11.05 18.46 -13.78
C GLY A 368 9.65 17.89 -13.80
N ALA A 369 8.99 18.05 -14.95
CA ALA A 369 7.66 17.54 -15.18
C ALA A 369 7.66 16.54 -16.33
N PHE A 370 6.74 15.59 -16.28
CA PHE A 370 6.48 14.69 -17.40
C PHE A 370 5.01 14.64 -17.76
N THR A 371 4.76 14.28 -19.01
CA THR A 371 3.42 13.90 -19.50
C THR A 371 3.58 12.66 -20.35
N GLU A 372 2.63 11.75 -20.22
CA GLU A 372 2.65 10.48 -20.91
C GLU A 372 1.25 10.14 -21.40
N LEU A 373 1.12 9.83 -22.66
CA LEU A 373 -0.10 9.32 -23.27
C LEU A 373 0.12 7.88 -23.67
N GLY A 374 -0.70 6.96 -23.16
CA GLY A 374 -0.52 5.54 -23.38
C GLY A 374 -1.77 4.82 -23.84
N TRP A 375 -1.58 3.70 -24.51
CA TRP A 375 -2.62 2.75 -24.83
C TRP A 375 -2.33 1.41 -24.17
N VAL A 376 -3.21 0.99 -23.28
CA VAL A 376 -3.17 -0.32 -22.62
C VAL A 376 -3.91 -1.30 -23.49
N PHE A 377 -3.25 -2.35 -23.96
CA PHE A 377 -3.86 -3.42 -24.75
C PHE A 377 -4.51 -4.48 -23.88
N ASN A 378 -3.84 -4.83 -22.79
CA ASN A 378 -4.29 -5.77 -21.78
C ASN A 378 -3.54 -5.48 -20.46
N PRO A 379 -3.82 -6.18 -19.34
CA PRO A 379 -3.19 -5.91 -18.05
C PRO A 379 -1.66 -5.96 -18.02
N GLN A 380 -1.05 -6.56 -19.03
CA GLN A 380 0.41 -6.80 -19.09
C GLN A 380 1.13 -5.95 -20.12
N TRP A 381 0.42 -5.33 -21.08
CA TRP A 381 1.05 -4.63 -22.21
C TRP A 381 0.50 -3.23 -22.39
N GLN A 382 1.40 -2.28 -22.48
CA GLN A 382 1.09 -0.88 -22.78
C GLN A 382 2.13 -0.32 -23.77
N VAL A 383 1.67 0.44 -24.77
CA VAL A 383 2.52 1.39 -25.53
C VAL A 383 2.24 2.80 -25.05
N TYR A 384 3.24 3.65 -25.07
CA TYR A 384 3.09 5.03 -24.64
C TYR A 384 4.04 5.97 -25.34
N GLY A 385 3.64 7.25 -25.42
CA GLY A 385 4.53 8.37 -25.75
C GLY A 385 4.76 9.21 -24.50
N ARG A 386 5.99 9.59 -24.24
CA ARG A 386 6.39 10.31 -23.04
C ARG A 386 7.19 11.55 -23.37
N LEU A 387 6.81 12.66 -22.76
CA LEU A 387 7.56 13.92 -22.79
C LEU A 387 8.03 14.23 -21.36
N VAL A 388 9.31 14.51 -21.22
CA VAL A 388 9.91 14.99 -19.96
C VAL A 388 10.59 16.32 -20.23
N SER A 389 10.41 17.28 -19.32
CA SER A 389 11.15 18.55 -19.29
C SER A 389 11.68 18.78 -17.90
N ALA A 390 12.97 18.82 -17.72
CA ALA A 390 13.63 18.90 -16.44
C ALA A 390 14.78 19.92 -16.45
N GLN A 391 15.10 20.40 -15.25
CA GLN A 391 16.16 21.34 -14.99
C GLN A 391 17.09 20.76 -13.92
N ASP A 392 18.39 21.00 -14.03
CA ASP A 392 19.34 20.62 -13.01
C ASP A 392 19.08 21.42 -11.72
N MET A 393 18.94 20.70 -10.62
CA MET A 393 18.60 21.30 -9.32
C MET A 393 19.79 22.08 -8.71
N ASP A 394 21.01 21.74 -9.11
CA ASP A 394 22.24 22.40 -8.66
C ASP A 394 22.68 23.52 -9.61
N ASN A 395 22.21 23.51 -10.86
CA ASN A 395 22.55 24.52 -11.88
C ASN A 395 21.37 24.78 -12.82
N SER A 396 20.62 25.85 -12.54
CA SER A 396 19.42 26.23 -13.30
C SER A 396 19.62 26.52 -14.79
N GLU A 397 20.84 26.71 -15.23
CA GLU A 397 21.16 26.90 -16.66
C GLU A 397 21.12 25.61 -17.47
N ARG A 398 21.28 24.47 -16.79
CA ARG A 398 21.22 23.15 -17.40
C ARG A 398 19.78 22.65 -17.48
N LYS A 399 19.38 22.28 -18.68
CA LYS A 399 18.02 21.75 -18.90
C LYS A 399 18.09 20.51 -19.77
N LYS A 400 17.15 19.63 -19.57
CA LYS A 400 16.99 18.40 -20.36
C LYS A 400 15.55 18.24 -20.79
N GLN A 401 15.35 17.82 -22.03
CA GLN A 401 14.05 17.41 -22.55
C GLN A 401 14.19 16.05 -23.21
N LYS A 402 13.19 15.21 -23.02
CA LYS A 402 13.12 13.87 -23.59
C LYS A 402 11.75 13.70 -24.23
N LEU A 403 11.74 13.24 -25.47
CA LEU A 403 10.54 12.74 -26.14
C LEU A 403 10.82 11.29 -26.53
N ALA A 404 10.05 10.36 -25.99
CA ALA A 404 10.23 8.95 -26.23
C ALA A 404 8.91 8.26 -26.52
N ALA A 405 8.97 7.17 -27.28
CA ALA A 405 7.92 6.17 -27.38
C ALA A 405 8.41 4.92 -26.65
N GLY A 406 7.52 4.28 -25.94
CA GLY A 406 7.87 3.14 -25.10
C GLY A 406 6.86 2.02 -25.13
N LEU A 407 7.36 0.87 -24.73
CA LEU A 407 6.60 -0.35 -24.48
C LEU A 407 6.81 -0.78 -23.03
N ARG A 408 5.73 -1.12 -22.35
CA ARG A 408 5.76 -1.71 -21.01
C ARG A 408 5.18 -3.11 -21.03
N TRP A 409 5.82 -3.99 -20.26
CA TRP A 409 5.35 -5.35 -20.05
C TRP A 409 5.48 -5.73 -18.59
N GLY A 410 4.38 -6.22 -18.02
CA GLY A 410 4.30 -6.65 -16.62
C GLY A 410 3.04 -6.17 -15.92
N ASN A 411 3.01 -6.30 -14.63
CA ASN A 411 1.90 -5.80 -13.81
C ASN A 411 2.11 -4.32 -13.52
N PHE A 412 1.32 -3.45 -14.17
CA PHE A 412 1.47 -1.98 -14.02
C PHE A 412 1.15 -1.47 -12.61
N SER A 413 0.47 -2.27 -11.79
CA SER A 413 0.20 -1.89 -10.39
C SER A 413 1.33 -2.25 -9.43
N GLU A 414 2.23 -3.16 -9.79
CA GLU A 414 3.30 -3.64 -8.93
C GLU A 414 4.69 -3.31 -9.47
N GLY A 415 4.88 -3.55 -10.76
CA GLY A 415 6.13 -3.26 -11.44
C GLY A 415 6.13 -3.84 -12.85
N HIS A 416 6.90 -3.22 -13.74
CA HIS A 416 6.93 -3.62 -15.14
C HIS A 416 8.30 -3.35 -15.76
N LEU A 417 8.65 -4.18 -16.73
CA LEU A 417 9.75 -3.89 -17.63
C LEU A 417 9.33 -2.81 -18.63
N TYR A 418 10.25 -1.94 -19.01
CA TYR A 418 10.01 -0.97 -20.06
C TYR A 418 11.16 -0.91 -21.03
N LEU A 419 10.82 -0.56 -22.26
CA LEU A 419 11.76 -0.19 -23.32
C LEU A 419 11.30 1.14 -23.89
N GLU A 420 12.16 2.14 -23.84
CA GLU A 420 11.92 3.46 -24.43
C GLU A 420 12.94 3.75 -25.53
N ALA A 421 12.45 4.26 -26.64
CA ALA A 421 13.29 4.79 -27.72
C ALA A 421 12.80 6.18 -28.09
N GLY A 422 13.73 7.10 -28.33
CA GLY A 422 13.35 8.48 -28.63
C GLY A 422 14.52 9.41 -28.81
N GLN A 423 14.24 10.69 -28.63
CA GLN A 423 15.24 11.73 -28.69
C GLN A 423 15.25 12.56 -27.43
N GLY A 424 16.44 12.76 -26.90
CA GLY A 424 16.73 13.74 -25.87
C GLY A 424 17.40 14.97 -26.42
N ARG A 425 17.26 16.09 -25.73
CA ARG A 425 18.07 17.26 -25.93
C ARG A 425 18.49 17.89 -24.61
N ALA A 426 19.70 18.32 -24.54
CA ALA A 426 20.27 18.90 -23.34
C ALA A 426 20.83 20.29 -23.62
N LEU A 427 20.61 21.21 -22.70
CA LEU A 427 21.18 22.54 -22.67
C LEU A 427 22.19 22.59 -21.50
N PHE A 428 23.45 22.93 -21.82
CA PHE A 428 24.53 22.92 -20.82
C PHE A 428 24.77 24.30 -20.19
N ASN A 429 24.44 25.40 -20.91
CA ASN A 429 24.54 26.77 -20.41
C ASN A 429 23.41 27.59 -21.01
N SER A 430 22.93 28.62 -20.29
CA SER A 430 21.94 29.56 -20.82
C SER A 430 22.49 30.29 -22.07
N GLY A 431 21.72 30.24 -23.16
CA GLY A 431 22.11 30.84 -24.43
C GLY A 431 22.99 29.97 -25.35
N GLY A 432 23.40 28.77 -24.90
CA GLY A 432 24.10 27.81 -25.75
C GLY A 432 23.16 27.01 -26.65
N PRO A 433 23.68 26.27 -27.64
CA PRO A 433 22.86 25.38 -28.45
C PRO A 433 22.43 24.15 -27.68
N TRP A 434 21.20 23.69 -27.93
CA TRP A 434 20.74 22.39 -27.50
C TRP A 434 21.51 21.29 -28.22
N LYS A 435 22.00 20.30 -27.44
CA LYS A 435 22.60 19.09 -28.00
C LYS A 435 21.56 17.98 -28.03
N ASN A 436 21.36 17.42 -29.20
CA ASN A 436 20.45 16.28 -29.39
C ASN A 436 21.19 14.96 -29.17
N ASN A 437 20.49 13.98 -28.68
CA ASN A 437 20.95 12.60 -28.54
C ASN A 437 19.80 11.63 -28.79
N ASP A 438 20.15 10.53 -29.42
CA ASP A 438 19.24 9.39 -29.52
C ASP A 438 19.23 8.64 -28.18
N LEU A 439 18.06 8.24 -27.77
CA LEU A 439 17.82 7.53 -26.53
C LEU A 439 17.33 6.12 -26.82
N LEU A 440 17.98 5.15 -26.21
CA LEU A 440 17.45 3.80 -26.06
C LEU A 440 17.62 3.42 -24.60
N GLU A 441 16.51 3.23 -23.91
CA GLU A 441 16.47 2.97 -22.48
C GLU A 441 15.69 1.69 -22.22
N PHE A 442 16.26 0.80 -21.47
CA PHE A 442 15.61 -0.41 -20.99
C PHE A 442 15.75 -0.49 -19.48
N GLY A 443 14.66 -0.75 -18.79
CA GLY A 443 14.70 -0.81 -17.35
C GLY A 443 13.50 -1.52 -16.73
N TYR A 444 13.50 -1.52 -15.42
CA TYR A 444 12.38 -1.98 -14.61
C TYR A 444 11.83 -0.80 -13.81
N ALA A 445 10.54 -0.55 -13.93
CA ALA A 445 9.84 0.44 -13.13
C ALA A 445 9.03 -0.26 -12.05
N PHE A 446 9.22 0.17 -10.82
CA PHE A 446 8.39 -0.20 -9.69
C PHE A 446 7.27 0.81 -9.57
N ASN A 447 6.05 0.37 -9.50
CA ASN A 447 4.91 1.23 -9.28
C ASN A 447 4.46 1.11 -7.82
N PHE A 448 4.74 2.13 -7.05
CA PHE A 448 4.26 2.25 -5.69
C PHE A 448 2.92 2.99 -5.76
N GLY A 449 1.83 2.25 -5.92
CA GLY A 449 0.51 2.82 -5.77
C GLY A 449 0.41 3.39 -4.36
N LEU A 450 0.49 4.71 -4.24
CA LEU A 450 0.31 5.37 -2.94
C LEU A 450 -1.15 5.28 -2.47
N PHE A 451 -2.06 4.80 -3.35
CA PHE A 451 -3.51 4.77 -3.05
C PHE A 451 -4.24 3.70 -3.84
#